data_cb27b88624d851f2e674143f068e517b
#
_entry.id   cb27b88624d851f2e674143f068e517b
#
_cell.length_a   1.000
_cell.length_b   1.000
_cell.length_c   1.000
_cell.angle_alpha   90.00
_cell.angle_beta   90.00
_cell.angle_gamma   90.00
#
_symmetry.space_group_name_H-M   'P 1'
#
loop_
_entity.id
_entity.type
_entity.pdbx_description
1 polymer ?
#
loop_
_entity_poly.entity_id
_entity_poly.type
_entity_poly.pdbx_seq_one_letter_code
_entity_poly.pdbx_strand_id
1 'polypeptide(L)'
;MLKCAVWLVLLLSAVGIRAADAPTSEWVRVGSDGKLAYKADAHGNRIPDFSNVGYRGGGVAIPEVAVRATVEPGTGDATARIQAAIDEVSRLPADAAGRRGAVLLKKGRYPISGTLRLHTGGVVLHGEGQGDAGTTLIASGATQRSLIIAGRTTGRAPRNEDDEATASSATSAGGKHWAVTDDYVPVGARRFHLDHPDGLRVGAEIVVRRPSTAEWIHDLGMDRIPPKSTPVTQWKPGSKDLIFHRTITAIAGNEISIDAPLVNALEKKYGGGEVALAGPDRAVREIGVENLRGDSEFTSQTDEKHGWVLVEFAAVRDGWVREVTAIHFGYSCVNVLRASRAITIEHCTCLDPISQITGGRRYSFALDGELTLVQHCRARGGRHDFVMHSTAAGPNVFFDCLAEDVHADSGPHHRWSVGVLYDNVTVMPPPDAKNPKGVGLNIRNRGNSGTGHGWAGANQVAWNCQAYEMRIEQPPTAQNWAIGCRAVVHEGDGYWESFGKPVEPSSLYAAQLRERVDR
;
A
#
# COMPACT_ATOMS: atom_id res chain seq x y z
N MET A 1 -9.19 -7.59 -52.82
CA MET A 1 -9.11 -8.83 -52.04
C MET A 1 -9.16 -8.47 -50.57
N LEU A 2 -10.34 -8.64 -49.99
CA LEU A 2 -10.68 -8.26 -48.64
C LEU A 2 -10.25 -9.39 -47.70
N LYS A 3 -9.31 -9.13 -46.79
CA LYS A 3 -8.94 -10.10 -45.71
C LYS A 3 -9.78 -9.79 -44.50
N CYS A 4 -10.82 -10.59 -44.28
CA CYS A 4 -11.56 -10.63 -43.02
C CYS A 4 -10.66 -11.22 -41.92
N ALA A 5 -10.33 -10.42 -40.93
CA ALA A 5 -9.76 -10.90 -39.69
C ALA A 5 -10.89 -11.42 -38.80
N VAL A 6 -10.93 -12.72 -38.58
CA VAL A 6 -11.85 -13.36 -37.64
C VAL A 6 -11.29 -13.16 -36.23
N TRP A 7 -11.95 -12.33 -35.45
CA TRP A 7 -11.69 -12.22 -34.00
C TRP A 7 -12.32 -13.45 -33.32
N LEU A 8 -11.47 -14.34 -32.84
CA LEU A 8 -11.87 -15.45 -31.99
C LEU A 8 -12.07 -14.91 -30.57
N VAL A 9 -13.30 -14.51 -30.26
CA VAL A 9 -13.70 -14.23 -28.87
C VAL A 9 -13.77 -15.56 -28.15
N LEU A 10 -12.75 -15.88 -27.34
CA LEU A 10 -12.81 -16.97 -26.38
C LEU A 10 -13.80 -16.54 -25.28
N LEU A 11 -15.05 -16.90 -25.44
CA LEU A 11 -16.04 -16.98 -24.38
C LEU A 11 -15.57 -18.05 -23.39
N LEU A 12 -14.83 -17.66 -22.37
CA LEU A 12 -14.65 -18.46 -21.17
C LEU A 12 -16.05 -18.58 -20.52
N SER A 13 -16.72 -19.68 -20.80
CA SER A 13 -17.90 -20.10 -20.05
C SER A 13 -17.47 -20.17 -18.58
N ALA A 14 -17.92 -19.22 -17.78
CA ALA A 14 -17.91 -19.35 -16.32
C ALA A 14 -18.78 -20.55 -15.98
N VAL A 15 -18.15 -21.72 -15.85
CA VAL A 15 -18.76 -22.86 -15.15
C VAL A 15 -18.97 -22.38 -13.74
N GLY A 16 -20.19 -22.03 -13.41
CA GLY A 16 -20.60 -21.67 -12.07
C GLY A 16 -20.38 -22.90 -11.16
N ILE A 17 -19.20 -22.98 -10.56
CA ILE A 17 -18.94 -23.88 -9.46
C ILE A 17 -19.88 -23.42 -8.35
N ARG A 18 -20.83 -24.28 -7.96
CA ARG A 18 -21.70 -24.01 -6.81
C ARG A 18 -20.80 -23.80 -5.61
N ALA A 19 -21.11 -22.81 -4.78
CA ALA A 19 -20.34 -22.47 -3.56
C ALA A 19 -20.09 -23.66 -2.59
N ALA A 20 -20.79 -24.79 -2.80
CA ALA A 20 -20.62 -26.01 -2.03
C ALA A 20 -19.38 -26.87 -2.41
N ASP A 21 -18.69 -26.57 -3.52
CA ASP A 21 -17.59 -27.40 -4.06
C ASP A 21 -16.21 -26.69 -3.99
N ALA A 22 -16.13 -25.44 -3.57
CA ALA A 22 -14.86 -24.75 -3.41
C ALA A 22 -14.13 -25.21 -2.14
N PRO A 23 -12.81 -25.51 -2.23
CA PRO A 23 -12.05 -25.90 -1.04
C PRO A 23 -12.00 -24.76 -0.04
N THR A 24 -11.98 -25.09 1.25
CA THR A 24 -11.76 -24.13 2.34
C THR A 24 -10.30 -24.15 2.75
N SER A 25 -9.74 -23.00 3.13
CA SER A 25 -8.38 -22.93 3.64
C SER A 25 -8.26 -23.56 5.04
N GLU A 26 -7.12 -24.19 5.31
CA GLU A 26 -6.77 -24.63 6.67
C GLU A 26 -6.48 -23.42 7.59
N TRP A 27 -5.95 -22.31 7.06
CA TRP A 27 -5.51 -21.17 7.85
C TRP A 27 -6.65 -20.22 8.22
N VAL A 28 -7.58 -19.99 7.29
CA VAL A 28 -8.77 -19.17 7.58
C VAL A 28 -9.97 -19.77 6.86
N ARG A 29 -11.00 -20.14 7.59
CA ARG A 29 -12.22 -20.72 7.03
C ARG A 29 -13.46 -20.17 7.74
N VAL A 30 -14.59 -20.23 7.07
CA VAL A 30 -15.88 -19.93 7.70
C VAL A 30 -16.25 -21.12 8.58
N GLY A 31 -16.46 -20.89 9.86
CA GLY A 31 -16.92 -21.87 10.83
C GLY A 31 -18.41 -22.20 10.68
N SER A 32 -18.87 -23.20 11.41
CA SER A 32 -20.30 -23.59 11.43
C SER A 32 -21.23 -22.52 11.99
N ASP A 33 -20.68 -21.58 12.75
CA ASP A 33 -21.38 -20.42 13.31
C ASP A 33 -21.38 -19.20 12.36
N GLY A 34 -20.84 -19.36 11.15
CA GLY A 34 -20.70 -18.30 10.14
C GLY A 34 -19.52 -17.33 10.39
N LYS A 35 -18.76 -17.53 11.46
CA LYS A 35 -17.59 -16.69 11.78
C LYS A 35 -16.32 -17.27 11.21
N LEU A 36 -15.30 -16.42 11.06
CA LEU A 36 -13.98 -16.86 10.62
C LEU A 36 -13.23 -17.58 11.74
N ALA A 37 -12.81 -18.79 11.44
CA ALA A 37 -11.93 -19.58 12.29
C ALA A 37 -10.50 -19.54 11.73
N TYR A 38 -9.55 -19.22 12.60
CA TYR A 38 -8.14 -19.07 12.26
C TYR A 38 -7.32 -20.23 12.83
N LYS A 39 -6.47 -20.84 12.00
CA LYS A 39 -5.40 -21.73 12.45
C LYS A 39 -4.25 -20.90 12.98
N ALA A 40 -3.60 -21.36 14.03
CA ALA A 40 -2.34 -20.85 14.52
C ALA A 40 -1.26 -21.93 14.38
N ASP A 41 -0.01 -21.52 14.17
CA ASP A 41 1.14 -22.40 14.26
C ASP A 41 1.52 -22.72 15.72
N ALA A 42 2.61 -23.45 15.93
CA ALA A 42 3.07 -23.84 17.26
C ALA A 42 3.49 -22.65 18.15
N HIS A 43 3.78 -21.50 17.56
CA HIS A 43 4.13 -20.25 18.26
C HIS A 43 2.92 -19.31 18.42
N GLY A 44 1.75 -19.69 17.93
CA GLY A 44 0.55 -18.86 17.96
C GLY A 44 0.42 -17.88 16.80
N ASN A 45 1.35 -17.91 15.82
CA ASN A 45 1.25 -17.07 14.63
C ASN A 45 0.07 -17.51 13.76
N ARG A 46 -0.64 -16.53 13.23
CA ARG A 46 -1.78 -16.75 12.33
C ARG A 46 -1.80 -15.71 11.22
N ILE A 47 -2.55 -15.98 10.18
CA ILE A 47 -2.88 -14.97 9.18
C ILE A 47 -3.53 -13.78 9.90
N PRO A 48 -3.00 -12.54 9.70
CA PRO A 48 -3.53 -11.36 10.36
C PRO A 48 -4.97 -11.02 9.96
N ASP A 49 -5.65 -10.29 10.80
CA ASP A 49 -6.90 -9.64 10.46
C ASP A 49 -6.62 -8.31 9.76
N PHE A 50 -6.98 -8.22 8.50
CA PHE A 50 -6.77 -7.05 7.63
C PHE A 50 -7.95 -6.08 7.61
N SER A 51 -9.00 -6.33 8.38
CA SER A 51 -10.24 -5.54 8.31
C SER A 51 -10.10 -4.07 8.70
N ASN A 52 -9.02 -3.71 9.41
CA ASN A 52 -8.78 -2.34 9.90
C ASN A 52 -8.00 -1.44 8.92
N VAL A 53 -7.90 -1.80 7.63
CA VAL A 53 -7.21 -0.99 6.63
C VAL A 53 -8.17 -0.08 5.86
N GLY A 54 -7.66 1.06 5.41
CA GLY A 54 -8.42 2.04 4.64
C GLY A 54 -8.89 3.24 5.48
N TYR A 55 -9.59 4.12 4.82
CA TYR A 55 -10.14 5.35 5.39
C TYR A 55 -10.86 5.09 6.72
N ARG A 56 -10.46 5.83 7.76
CA ARG A 56 -10.98 5.68 9.14
C ARG A 56 -10.99 4.25 9.69
N GLY A 57 -9.99 3.44 9.29
CA GLY A 57 -9.86 2.06 9.74
C GLY A 57 -10.71 1.04 8.97
N GLY A 58 -11.20 1.39 7.78
CA GLY A 58 -11.94 0.51 6.89
C GLY A 58 -13.42 0.30 7.27
N GLY A 59 -14.24 -0.03 6.26
CA GLY A 59 -15.67 -0.22 6.43
C GLY A 59 -16.47 1.07 6.62
N VAL A 60 -15.82 2.22 6.52
CA VAL A 60 -16.45 3.54 6.57
C VAL A 60 -16.56 4.07 5.15
N ALA A 61 -17.74 4.49 4.73
CA ALA A 61 -17.95 5.07 3.41
C ALA A 61 -17.14 6.36 3.25
N ILE A 62 -16.49 6.53 2.10
CA ILE A 62 -15.85 7.78 1.72
C ILE A 62 -16.96 8.85 1.61
N PRO A 63 -16.79 10.00 2.27
CA PRO A 63 -17.85 10.99 2.35
C PRO A 63 -18.04 11.76 1.04
N GLU A 64 -19.27 12.17 0.78
CA GLU A 64 -19.58 13.23 -0.18
C GLU A 64 -19.31 14.57 0.48
N VAL A 65 -18.38 15.36 -0.09
CA VAL A 65 -17.99 16.65 0.48
C VAL A 65 -18.57 17.80 -0.34
N ALA A 66 -19.28 18.72 0.34
CA ALA A 66 -19.95 19.84 -0.33
C ALA A 66 -18.96 20.75 -1.08
N VAL A 67 -19.27 21.09 -2.34
CA VAL A 67 -18.50 22.03 -3.15
C VAL A 67 -18.58 23.44 -2.53
N ARG A 68 -17.42 24.07 -2.35
CA ARG A 68 -17.25 25.42 -1.80
C ARG A 68 -16.59 26.39 -2.77
N ALA A 69 -15.84 25.87 -3.72
CA ALA A 69 -15.27 26.66 -4.80
C ALA A 69 -15.39 25.88 -6.13
N THR A 70 -15.51 26.58 -7.22
CA THR A 70 -15.57 26.00 -8.57
C THR A 70 -14.56 26.68 -9.47
N VAL A 71 -13.82 25.88 -10.24
CA VAL A 71 -12.85 26.37 -11.22
C VAL A 71 -13.28 25.88 -12.61
N GLU A 72 -13.50 26.84 -13.51
CA GLU A 72 -13.79 26.54 -14.91
C GLU A 72 -12.50 26.26 -15.70
N PRO A 73 -12.53 25.42 -16.76
CA PRO A 73 -11.40 25.30 -17.67
C PRO A 73 -11.09 26.65 -18.34
N GLY A 74 -9.88 26.82 -18.83
CA GLY A 74 -9.45 28.04 -19.47
C GLY A 74 -8.13 27.87 -20.21
N THR A 75 -7.72 28.90 -20.93
CA THR A 75 -6.44 28.92 -21.65
C THR A 75 -5.28 29.20 -20.71
N GLY A 76 -4.10 28.64 -21.01
CA GLY A 76 -2.87 28.85 -20.26
C GLY A 76 -2.78 28.04 -18.97
N ASP A 77 -1.74 28.31 -18.19
CA ASP A 77 -1.44 27.59 -16.95
C ASP A 77 -2.51 27.84 -15.88
N ALA A 78 -3.11 26.78 -15.40
CA ALA A 78 -4.15 26.81 -14.39
C ALA A 78 -3.61 26.65 -12.94
N THR A 79 -2.31 26.44 -12.75
CA THR A 79 -1.71 26.13 -11.44
C THR A 79 -2.12 27.14 -10.38
N ALA A 80 -1.88 28.42 -10.62
CA ALA A 80 -2.18 29.49 -9.63
C ALA A 80 -3.68 29.61 -9.36
N ARG A 81 -4.53 29.48 -10.38
CA ARG A 81 -5.98 29.59 -10.25
C ARG A 81 -6.58 28.45 -9.42
N ILE A 82 -6.15 27.22 -9.67
CA ILE A 82 -6.60 26.06 -8.88
C ILE A 82 -6.05 26.14 -7.46
N GLN A 83 -4.77 26.51 -7.30
CA GLN A 83 -4.18 26.68 -5.97
C GLN A 83 -4.92 27.73 -5.15
N ALA A 84 -5.30 28.87 -5.75
CA ALA A 84 -6.05 29.91 -5.07
C ALA A 84 -7.42 29.40 -4.56
N ALA A 85 -8.12 28.58 -5.34
CA ALA A 85 -9.37 27.94 -4.91
C ALA A 85 -9.15 26.93 -3.77
N ILE A 86 -8.08 26.15 -3.82
CA ILE A 86 -7.68 25.26 -2.71
C ILE A 86 -7.40 26.06 -1.45
N ASP A 87 -6.67 27.16 -1.58
CA ASP A 87 -6.32 28.04 -0.45
C ASP A 87 -7.54 28.75 0.13
N GLU A 88 -8.51 29.12 -0.70
CA GLU A 88 -9.79 29.69 -0.27
C GLU A 88 -10.57 28.69 0.59
N VAL A 89 -10.80 27.48 0.09
CA VAL A 89 -11.49 26.42 0.84
C VAL A 89 -10.72 26.04 2.11
N SER A 90 -9.40 26.07 2.08
CA SER A 90 -8.54 25.80 3.23
C SER A 90 -8.74 26.78 4.40
N ARG A 91 -9.21 27.99 4.14
CA ARG A 91 -9.49 29.02 5.18
C ARG A 91 -10.88 28.88 5.81
N LEU A 92 -11.78 28.09 5.22
CA LEU A 92 -13.11 27.88 5.77
C LEU A 92 -13.02 27.13 7.11
N PRO A 93 -13.97 27.34 8.02
CA PRO A 93 -14.06 26.54 9.24
C PRO A 93 -14.35 25.07 8.88
N ALA A 94 -13.74 24.16 9.62
CA ALA A 94 -14.06 22.75 9.50
C ALA A 94 -15.41 22.42 10.15
N ASP A 95 -16.16 21.48 9.57
CA ASP A 95 -17.34 20.90 10.21
C ASP A 95 -16.94 19.97 11.39
N ALA A 96 -17.93 19.40 12.06
CA ALA A 96 -17.71 18.47 13.19
C ALA A 96 -16.93 17.20 12.80
N ALA A 97 -16.91 16.85 11.52
CA ALA A 97 -16.14 15.72 10.98
C ALA A 97 -14.73 16.10 10.49
N GLY A 98 -14.36 17.39 10.62
CA GLY A 98 -13.06 17.91 10.20
C GLY A 98 -13.00 18.37 8.74
N ARG A 99 -14.13 18.43 8.00
CA ARG A 99 -14.19 18.75 6.57
C ARG A 99 -14.47 20.24 6.35
N ARG A 100 -13.83 20.82 5.34
CA ARG A 100 -13.95 22.24 4.96
C ARG A 100 -14.73 22.43 3.66
N GLY A 101 -14.55 21.53 2.70
CA GLY A 101 -15.24 21.57 1.43
C GLY A 101 -14.44 20.99 0.28
N ALA A 102 -15.13 20.86 -0.85
CA ALA A 102 -14.51 20.45 -2.11
C ALA A 102 -14.27 21.65 -3.03
N VAL A 103 -13.15 21.60 -3.75
CA VAL A 103 -12.87 22.43 -4.93
C VAL A 103 -13.28 21.63 -6.15
N LEU A 104 -14.34 22.04 -6.83
CA LEU A 104 -14.81 21.42 -8.05
C LEU A 104 -14.08 21.97 -9.27
N LEU A 105 -13.39 21.09 -9.99
CA LEU A 105 -12.86 21.39 -11.31
C LEU A 105 -13.87 20.89 -12.36
N LYS A 106 -14.46 21.81 -13.10
CA LYS A 106 -15.42 21.45 -14.17
C LYS A 106 -14.74 20.61 -15.24
N LYS A 107 -15.53 19.86 -15.99
CA LYS A 107 -15.03 19.10 -17.14
C LYS A 107 -14.27 20.00 -18.12
N GLY A 108 -13.14 19.51 -18.58
CA GLY A 108 -12.25 20.21 -19.51
C GLY A 108 -10.79 19.98 -19.19
N ARG A 109 -9.91 20.71 -19.87
CA ARG A 109 -8.44 20.53 -19.78
C ARG A 109 -7.80 21.69 -19.03
N TYR A 110 -6.90 21.36 -18.13
CA TYR A 110 -6.20 22.31 -17.25
C TYR A 110 -4.69 22.09 -17.38
N PRO A 111 -3.96 22.87 -18.17
CA PRO A 111 -2.49 22.83 -18.15
C PRO A 111 -1.97 23.23 -16.76
N ILE A 112 -1.09 22.44 -16.19
CA ILE A 112 -0.50 22.62 -14.86
C ILE A 112 1.01 22.56 -14.99
N SER A 113 1.68 23.69 -14.87
CA SER A 113 3.16 23.78 -14.92
C SER A 113 3.82 23.60 -13.55
N GLY A 114 3.05 23.75 -12.47
CA GLY A 114 3.51 23.62 -11.09
C GLY A 114 3.03 22.34 -10.40
N THR A 115 2.99 22.41 -9.07
CA THR A 115 2.44 21.36 -8.18
C THR A 115 1.27 21.94 -7.39
N LEU A 116 0.13 21.27 -7.41
CA LEU A 116 -1.02 21.59 -6.57
C LEU A 116 -0.81 21.01 -5.15
N ARG A 117 -1.12 21.79 -4.11
CA ARG A 117 -0.86 21.42 -2.72
C ARG A 117 -2.11 21.49 -1.86
N LEU A 118 -2.51 20.34 -1.32
CA LEU A 118 -3.56 20.21 -0.32
C LEU A 118 -2.91 20.04 1.06
N HIS A 119 -2.54 21.13 1.73
CA HIS A 119 -1.80 21.11 3.00
C HIS A 119 -2.66 21.35 4.24
N THR A 120 -3.96 21.54 4.05
CA THR A 120 -4.94 21.74 5.13
C THR A 120 -5.96 20.62 5.13
N GLY A 121 -6.26 20.07 6.30
CA GLY A 121 -7.24 19.00 6.45
C GLY A 121 -8.66 19.41 6.03
N GLY A 122 -9.46 18.43 5.62
CA GLY A 122 -10.84 18.63 5.24
C GLY A 122 -11.07 19.22 3.85
N VAL A 123 -10.04 19.27 3.00
CA VAL A 123 -10.13 19.79 1.62
C VAL A 123 -10.12 18.64 0.62
N VAL A 124 -11.03 18.67 -0.33
CA VAL A 124 -11.14 17.68 -1.42
C VAL A 124 -10.94 18.37 -2.77
N LEU A 125 -10.10 17.83 -3.62
CA LEU A 125 -10.00 18.20 -5.02
C LEU A 125 -10.88 17.26 -5.83
N HIS A 126 -11.94 17.75 -6.44
CA HIS A 126 -12.99 16.99 -7.11
C HIS A 126 -13.12 17.42 -8.56
N GLY A 127 -13.13 16.45 -9.50
CA GLY A 127 -13.42 16.68 -10.92
C GLY A 127 -14.80 16.20 -11.32
N GLU A 128 -15.15 16.34 -12.59
CA GLU A 128 -16.42 15.86 -13.17
C GLU A 128 -16.21 14.58 -14.01
N GLY A 129 -15.30 13.70 -13.58
CA GLY A 129 -15.05 12.39 -14.18
C GLY A 129 -13.61 12.15 -14.60
N GLN A 130 -13.18 10.87 -14.49
CA GLN A 130 -11.83 10.40 -14.85
C GLN A 130 -11.70 9.99 -16.33
N GLY A 131 -12.79 10.02 -17.09
CA GLY A 131 -12.80 9.68 -18.53
C GLY A 131 -12.33 10.83 -19.42
N ASP A 132 -12.21 10.57 -20.73
CA ASP A 132 -11.71 11.55 -21.72
C ASP A 132 -12.55 12.84 -21.81
N ALA A 133 -13.85 12.74 -21.55
CA ALA A 133 -14.77 13.88 -21.54
C ALA A 133 -14.91 14.55 -20.17
N GLY A 134 -14.18 14.08 -19.17
CA GLY A 134 -14.21 14.57 -17.80
C GLY A 134 -13.22 15.72 -17.55
N THR A 135 -12.72 15.78 -16.31
CA THR A 135 -11.73 16.78 -15.88
C THR A 135 -10.31 16.24 -16.08
N THR A 136 -9.52 16.89 -16.92
CA THR A 136 -8.13 16.48 -17.20
C THR A 136 -7.12 17.53 -16.74
N LEU A 137 -6.26 17.18 -15.79
CA LEU A 137 -5.07 17.95 -15.41
C LEU A 137 -3.90 17.53 -16.30
N ILE A 138 -3.31 18.49 -17.04
CA ILE A 138 -2.19 18.22 -17.92
C ILE A 138 -0.90 18.65 -17.23
N ALA A 139 -0.08 17.68 -16.82
CA ALA A 139 1.23 17.97 -16.26
C ALA A 139 2.15 18.46 -17.39
N SER A 140 2.31 19.78 -17.52
CA SER A 140 3.13 20.43 -18.53
C SER A 140 4.50 20.85 -17.99
N GLY A 141 5.48 21.01 -18.86
CA GLY A 141 6.82 21.47 -18.52
C GLY A 141 7.83 20.33 -18.25
N ALA A 142 9.11 20.67 -18.40
CA ALA A 142 10.23 19.72 -18.41
C ALA A 142 10.85 19.54 -17.01
N THR A 143 10.04 19.18 -16.00
CA THR A 143 10.51 18.99 -14.62
C THR A 143 9.89 17.76 -13.99
N GLN A 144 10.72 16.87 -13.45
CA GLN A 144 10.25 15.73 -12.67
C GLN A 144 9.60 16.20 -11.37
N ARG A 145 8.31 15.95 -11.18
CA ARG A 145 7.55 16.38 -10.01
C ARG A 145 6.29 15.58 -9.77
N SER A 146 5.77 15.63 -8.54
CA SER A 146 4.40 15.24 -8.23
C SER A 146 3.44 16.37 -8.63
N LEU A 147 2.34 16.03 -9.34
CA LEU A 147 1.36 17.00 -9.81
C LEU A 147 0.48 17.50 -8.66
N ILE A 148 0.01 16.58 -7.83
CA ILE A 148 -0.78 16.86 -6.64
C ILE A 148 -0.06 16.30 -5.42
N ILE A 149 0.20 17.14 -4.42
CA ILE A 149 0.73 16.73 -3.13
C ILE A 149 -0.31 17.03 -2.07
N ALA A 150 -0.81 15.97 -1.43
CA ALA A 150 -1.68 16.06 -0.29
C ALA A 150 -0.88 15.84 1.00
N GLY A 151 -1.06 16.74 1.98
CA GLY A 151 -0.36 16.68 3.25
C GLY A 151 0.87 17.57 3.34
N ARG A 152 1.85 17.16 4.14
CA ARG A 152 3.04 17.97 4.46
C ARG A 152 4.31 17.28 3.97
N THR A 153 4.94 17.83 2.97
CA THR A 153 6.26 17.36 2.53
C THR A 153 7.35 17.87 3.46
N THR A 154 8.37 17.06 3.67
CA THR A 154 9.61 17.44 4.36
C THR A 154 10.59 18.18 3.44
N GLY A 155 10.16 18.61 2.25
CA GLY A 155 11.01 19.32 1.28
C GLY A 155 11.97 18.43 0.50
N ARG A 156 11.87 17.11 0.64
CA ARG A 156 12.72 16.16 -0.10
C ARG A 156 12.11 15.87 -1.49
N ALA A 157 12.96 15.83 -2.52
CA ALA A 157 12.56 15.42 -3.87
C ALA A 157 11.95 14.01 -3.89
N PRO A 158 11.15 13.63 -4.94
CA PRO A 158 10.66 12.26 -5.10
C PRO A 158 11.82 11.27 -4.95
N ARG A 159 11.65 10.26 -4.11
CA ARG A 159 12.73 9.33 -3.76
C ARG A 159 13.03 8.39 -4.91
N ASN A 160 14.32 8.18 -5.16
CA ASN A 160 14.80 7.00 -5.87
C ASN A 160 14.71 5.77 -4.93
N GLU A 161 14.66 4.55 -5.51
CA GLU A 161 14.61 3.25 -4.81
C GLU A 161 15.60 3.11 -3.65
N ASP A 162 16.75 3.78 -3.75
CA ASP A 162 17.89 3.64 -2.87
C ASP A 162 17.90 4.63 -1.71
N ASP A 163 16.97 5.58 -1.67
CA ASP A 163 16.83 6.50 -0.54
C ASP A 163 16.24 5.76 0.67
N GLU A 164 17.11 5.11 1.44
CA GLU A 164 16.73 4.60 2.77
C GLU A 164 16.24 5.75 3.64
N ALA A 165 14.92 5.78 3.90
CA ALA A 165 14.47 6.46 5.08
C ALA A 165 15.05 5.66 6.25
N THR A 166 16.11 6.16 6.88
CA THR A 166 16.35 5.80 8.27
C THR A 166 15.01 5.93 8.96
N ALA A 167 14.56 4.86 9.63
CA ALA A 167 13.39 4.92 10.50
C ALA A 167 13.64 6.11 11.42
N SER A 168 13.12 7.28 11.04
CA SER A 168 13.15 8.46 11.86
C SER A 168 12.46 8.04 13.14
N SER A 169 13.15 8.11 14.24
CA SER A 169 12.65 7.79 15.55
C SER A 169 11.32 8.52 15.75
N ALA A 170 10.21 7.84 15.46
CA ALA A 170 8.85 8.32 15.75
C ALA A 170 8.61 8.38 17.26
N THR A 171 9.59 7.90 18.04
CA THR A 171 9.64 8.05 19.49
C THR A 171 10.12 9.45 19.80
N SER A 172 9.34 10.22 20.54
CA SER A 172 9.80 11.48 21.11
C SER A 172 11.09 11.20 21.88
N ALA A 173 12.21 11.75 21.45
CA ALA A 173 13.47 11.69 22.18
C ALA A 173 13.19 12.23 23.59
N GLY A 174 13.24 11.35 24.62
CA GLY A 174 12.97 11.68 26.03
C GLY A 174 11.57 11.36 26.54
N GLY A 175 10.71 10.67 25.78
CA GLY A 175 9.40 10.17 26.25
C GLY A 175 9.51 8.91 27.14
N LYS A 176 8.43 8.63 27.90
CA LYS A 176 8.30 7.38 28.67
C LYS A 176 8.14 6.21 27.72
N HIS A 177 8.85 5.13 27.95
CA HIS A 177 8.82 3.89 27.20
C HIS A 177 8.38 2.75 28.13
N TRP A 178 7.69 1.75 27.56
CA TRP A 178 7.24 0.55 28.22
C TRP A 178 7.77 -0.67 27.47
N ALA A 179 8.41 -1.57 28.17
CA ALA A 179 8.91 -2.80 27.57
C ALA A 179 7.77 -3.82 27.42
N VAL A 180 7.73 -4.51 26.29
CA VAL A 180 6.91 -5.71 26.13
C VAL A 180 7.57 -6.85 26.91
N THR A 181 6.82 -7.49 27.81
CA THR A 181 7.34 -8.51 28.73
C THR A 181 7.14 -9.93 28.24
N ASP A 182 6.29 -10.15 27.26
CA ASP A 182 6.10 -11.46 26.65
C ASP A 182 7.39 -11.96 26.02
N ASP A 183 7.71 -13.24 26.18
CA ASP A 183 8.84 -13.86 25.48
C ASP A 183 8.60 -13.93 23.97
N TYR A 184 7.33 -14.03 23.57
CA TYR A 184 6.89 -14.07 22.18
C TYR A 184 5.47 -13.48 22.02
N VAL A 185 5.33 -12.40 21.28
CA VAL A 185 4.03 -11.88 20.81
C VAL A 185 3.85 -12.34 19.37
N PRO A 186 2.85 -13.20 19.08
CA PRO A 186 2.72 -13.80 17.76
C PRO A 186 2.20 -12.83 16.69
N VAL A 187 2.48 -13.17 15.44
CA VAL A 187 1.87 -12.52 14.27
C VAL A 187 0.35 -12.63 14.34
N GLY A 188 -0.35 -11.51 14.15
CA GLY A 188 -1.80 -11.43 14.25
C GLY A 188 -2.31 -11.13 15.66
N ALA A 189 -1.43 -10.93 16.64
CA ALA A 189 -1.81 -10.57 18.00
C ALA A 189 -2.35 -9.13 18.07
N ARG A 190 -3.37 -8.94 18.90
CA ARG A 190 -3.93 -7.63 19.29
C ARG A 190 -3.79 -7.38 20.79
N ARG A 191 -3.10 -8.27 21.52
CA ARG A 191 -2.88 -8.20 22.97
C ARG A 191 -1.47 -8.60 23.29
N PHE A 192 -0.87 -7.93 24.24
CA PHE A 192 0.43 -8.25 24.79
C PHE A 192 0.62 -7.54 26.14
N HIS A 193 1.62 -7.97 26.91
CA HIS A 193 1.88 -7.46 28.25
C HIS A 193 3.02 -6.44 28.26
N LEU A 194 2.87 -5.43 29.10
CA LEU A 194 3.90 -4.43 29.37
C LEU A 194 4.45 -4.63 30.78
N ASP A 195 5.66 -4.14 31.02
CA ASP A 195 6.28 -4.15 32.35
C ASP A 195 5.43 -3.38 33.38
N HIS A 196 4.89 -2.23 32.99
CA HIS A 196 3.99 -1.42 33.80
C HIS A 196 3.23 -0.42 32.93
N PRO A 197 1.93 -0.56 32.69
CA PRO A 197 1.17 0.32 31.78
C PRO A 197 0.80 1.68 32.41
N ASP A 198 1.41 2.07 33.54
CA ASP A 198 1.10 3.30 34.24
C ASP A 198 1.29 4.54 33.36
N GLY A 199 0.24 5.37 33.27
CA GLY A 199 0.20 6.56 32.42
C GLY A 199 -0.34 6.29 31.02
N LEU A 200 -0.59 5.04 30.64
CA LEU A 200 -1.38 4.71 29.45
C LEU A 200 -2.89 4.77 29.75
N ARG A 201 -3.69 5.00 28.73
CA ARG A 201 -5.17 5.03 28.82
C ARG A 201 -5.78 4.47 27.56
N VAL A 202 -7.00 3.95 27.67
CA VAL A 202 -7.81 3.57 26.51
C VAL A 202 -8.02 4.81 25.62
N GLY A 203 -7.92 4.63 24.31
CA GLY A 203 -7.95 5.69 23.30
C GLY A 203 -6.60 6.40 23.09
N ALA A 204 -5.55 6.09 23.86
CA ALA A 204 -4.23 6.66 23.60
C ALA A 204 -3.64 6.08 22.32
N GLU A 205 -3.06 6.96 21.51
CA GLU A 205 -2.24 6.56 20.35
C GLU A 205 -0.83 6.20 20.84
N ILE A 206 -0.36 5.04 20.45
CA ILE A 206 0.95 4.50 20.78
C ILE A 206 1.72 4.11 19.53
N VAL A 207 3.02 4.04 19.67
CA VAL A 207 3.95 3.43 18.73
C VAL A 207 4.47 2.14 19.36
N VAL A 208 4.35 1.03 18.65
CA VAL A 208 5.01 -0.23 19.01
C VAL A 208 6.21 -0.39 18.10
N ARG A 209 7.41 -0.41 18.67
CA ARG A 209 8.66 -0.59 17.95
C ARG A 209 9.13 -2.02 18.08
N ARG A 210 9.45 -2.67 16.97
CA ARG A 210 10.18 -3.94 16.90
C ARG A 210 11.60 -3.63 16.41
N PRO A 211 12.64 -3.82 17.24
CA PRO A 211 14.00 -3.50 16.86
C PRO A 211 14.56 -4.49 15.83
N SER A 212 15.45 -4.02 14.97
CA SER A 212 16.26 -4.85 14.09
C SER A 212 17.65 -5.04 14.72
N THR A 213 17.80 -6.12 15.49
CA THR A 213 19.05 -6.42 16.21
C THR A 213 20.09 -7.08 15.30
N ALA A 214 21.36 -7.08 15.73
CA ALA A 214 22.43 -7.75 15.00
C ALA A 214 22.16 -9.26 14.84
N GLU A 215 21.65 -9.90 15.88
CA GLU A 215 21.32 -11.33 15.89
C GLU A 215 20.22 -11.65 14.86
N TRP A 216 19.12 -10.89 14.85
CA TRP A 216 18.06 -11.07 13.85
C TRP A 216 18.56 -10.87 12.42
N ILE A 217 19.35 -9.84 12.16
CA ILE A 217 19.92 -9.55 10.83
C ILE A 217 20.86 -10.70 10.41
N HIS A 218 21.62 -11.25 11.34
CA HIS A 218 22.51 -12.38 11.12
C HIS A 218 21.73 -13.66 10.76
N ASP A 219 20.69 -13.98 11.54
CA ASP A 219 19.84 -15.15 11.29
C ASP A 219 19.13 -15.06 9.93
N LEU A 220 18.79 -13.86 9.46
CA LEU A 220 18.28 -13.62 8.11
C LEU A 220 19.35 -13.67 7.00
N GLY A 221 20.65 -13.64 7.35
CA GLY A 221 21.77 -13.55 6.39
C GLY A 221 21.93 -12.18 5.74
N MET A 222 21.34 -11.12 6.31
CA MET A 222 21.32 -9.79 5.71
C MET A 222 22.52 -8.92 6.09
N ASP A 223 23.39 -9.39 6.93
CA ASP A 223 24.74 -8.87 7.22
C ASP A 223 25.81 -9.37 6.24
N ARG A 224 25.46 -10.32 5.36
CA ARG A 224 26.35 -10.97 4.39
C ARG A 224 25.74 -11.16 3.02
N ILE A 225 24.98 -10.16 2.57
CA ILE A 225 24.41 -10.15 1.20
C ILE A 225 25.56 -10.25 0.20
N PRO A 226 25.52 -11.19 -0.77
CA PRO A 226 26.59 -11.37 -1.72
C PRO A 226 26.93 -10.10 -2.51
N PRO A 227 28.22 -9.79 -2.71
CA PRO A 227 28.64 -8.61 -3.47
C PRO A 227 28.29 -8.75 -4.96
N LYS A 228 28.25 -7.65 -5.66
CA LYS A 228 28.15 -7.55 -7.12
C LYS A 228 28.96 -6.36 -7.63
N SER A 229 28.92 -6.09 -8.95
CA SER A 229 29.64 -4.99 -9.59
C SER A 229 29.28 -3.59 -9.08
N THR A 230 28.04 -3.43 -8.58
CA THR A 230 27.60 -2.18 -7.92
C THR A 230 27.59 -2.36 -6.40
N PRO A 231 27.79 -1.29 -5.61
CA PRO A 231 27.80 -1.38 -4.15
C PRO A 231 26.53 -2.03 -3.58
N VAL A 232 26.70 -2.90 -2.60
CA VAL A 232 25.62 -3.57 -1.86
C VAL A 232 25.70 -3.13 -0.40
N THR A 233 24.59 -2.60 0.11
CA THR A 233 24.47 -2.17 1.50
C THR A 233 24.01 -3.33 2.36
N GLN A 234 24.84 -3.76 3.30
CA GLN A 234 24.47 -4.73 4.33
C GLN A 234 23.51 -4.10 5.34
N TRP A 235 22.56 -4.88 5.84
CA TRP A 235 21.69 -4.36 6.89
C TRP A 235 22.47 -4.17 8.20
N LYS A 236 22.11 -3.12 8.94
CA LYS A 236 22.75 -2.79 10.22
C LYS A 236 21.71 -2.76 11.34
N PRO A 237 22.09 -3.06 12.59
CA PRO A 237 21.21 -2.89 13.74
C PRO A 237 20.54 -1.52 13.75
N GLY A 238 19.24 -1.48 14.00
CA GLY A 238 18.40 -0.27 13.98
C GLY A 238 18.00 0.22 12.59
N SER A 239 18.56 -0.34 11.48
CA SER A 239 18.25 0.14 10.13
C SER A 239 16.95 -0.40 9.55
N LYS A 240 16.39 -1.44 10.16
CA LYS A 240 15.15 -2.11 9.71
C LYS A 240 14.14 -2.28 10.85
N ASP A 241 14.14 -1.34 11.77
CA ASP A 241 13.14 -1.29 12.84
C ASP A 241 11.73 -1.16 12.22
N LEU A 242 10.79 -1.91 12.77
CA LEU A 242 9.39 -1.77 12.41
C LEU A 242 8.68 -0.85 13.42
N ILE A 243 7.88 0.04 12.91
CA ILE A 243 7.14 1.03 13.69
C ILE A 243 5.65 0.87 13.38
N PHE A 244 4.89 0.43 14.38
CA PHE A 244 3.45 0.23 14.26
C PHE A 244 2.72 1.33 15.05
N HIS A 245 1.92 2.14 14.39
CA HIS A 245 1.03 3.09 15.07
C HIS A 245 -0.29 2.39 15.42
N ARG A 246 -0.64 2.38 16.69
CA ARG A 246 -1.83 1.70 17.20
C ARG A 246 -2.57 2.56 18.21
N THR A 247 -3.86 2.25 18.40
CA THR A 247 -4.68 2.86 19.46
C THR A 247 -4.98 1.81 20.51
N ILE A 248 -4.80 2.13 21.78
CA ILE A 248 -5.16 1.25 22.89
C ILE A 248 -6.68 1.15 22.98
N THR A 249 -7.21 -0.07 22.92
CA THR A 249 -8.65 -0.35 22.98
C THR A 249 -9.09 -0.89 24.34
N ALA A 250 -8.19 -1.51 25.09
CA ALA A 250 -8.41 -1.97 26.46
C ALA A 250 -7.10 -2.06 27.25
N ILE A 251 -7.20 -1.97 28.59
CA ILE A 251 -6.09 -2.23 29.52
C ILE A 251 -6.65 -3.10 30.65
N ALA A 252 -6.02 -4.24 30.91
CA ALA A 252 -6.40 -5.18 31.96
C ALA A 252 -5.14 -5.65 32.72
N GLY A 253 -4.87 -5.03 33.88
CA GLY A 253 -3.59 -5.24 34.58
C GLY A 253 -2.43 -4.77 33.69
N ASN A 254 -1.48 -5.66 33.41
CA ASN A 254 -0.35 -5.39 32.54
C ASN A 254 -0.64 -5.70 31.04
N GLU A 255 -1.77 -6.30 30.70
CA GLU A 255 -2.17 -6.56 29.33
C GLU A 255 -2.81 -5.33 28.69
N ILE A 256 -2.34 -4.95 27.50
CA ILE A 256 -3.01 -3.97 26.64
C ILE A 256 -3.58 -4.62 25.38
N SER A 257 -4.72 -4.09 24.92
CA SER A 257 -5.30 -4.44 23.62
C SER A 257 -5.18 -3.26 22.67
N ILE A 258 -5.01 -3.56 21.36
CA ILE A 258 -4.80 -2.57 20.30
C ILE A 258 -5.82 -2.74 19.16
N ASP A 259 -6.07 -1.66 18.43
CA ASP A 259 -7.07 -1.55 17.36
C ASP A 259 -6.78 -2.42 16.12
N ALA A 260 -5.53 -2.54 15.70
CA ALA A 260 -5.11 -3.36 14.58
C ALA A 260 -3.98 -4.33 15.00
N PRO A 261 -3.89 -5.54 14.41
CA PRO A 261 -2.93 -6.54 14.85
C PRO A 261 -1.48 -6.12 14.57
N LEU A 262 -0.55 -6.70 15.33
CA LEU A 262 0.86 -6.74 14.97
C LEU A 262 1.04 -7.78 13.87
N VAL A 263 1.69 -7.38 12.80
CA VAL A 263 1.90 -8.23 11.61
C VAL A 263 3.34 -8.74 11.47
N ASN A 264 4.11 -8.58 12.53
CA ASN A 264 5.41 -9.21 12.74
C ASN A 264 5.52 -9.61 14.21
N ALA A 265 6.07 -10.77 14.48
CA ALA A 265 6.26 -11.22 15.85
C ALA A 265 7.21 -10.30 16.63
N LEU A 266 6.94 -10.10 17.93
CA LEU A 266 7.89 -9.51 18.86
C LEU A 266 8.53 -10.64 19.65
N GLU A 267 9.79 -10.92 19.38
CA GLU A 267 10.52 -12.03 19.97
C GLU A 267 11.60 -11.49 20.91
N LYS A 268 11.56 -11.89 22.17
CA LYS A 268 12.56 -11.46 23.18
C LYS A 268 13.98 -11.79 22.75
N LYS A 269 14.18 -12.92 22.07
CA LYS A 269 15.45 -13.31 21.44
C LYS A 269 16.02 -12.20 20.55
N TYR A 270 15.16 -11.49 19.83
CA TYR A 270 15.55 -10.42 18.90
C TYR A 270 15.28 -9.01 19.45
N GLY A 271 15.27 -8.87 20.80
CA GLY A 271 15.07 -7.58 21.45
C GLY A 271 13.62 -7.25 21.79
N GLY A 272 12.67 -8.17 21.57
CA GLY A 272 11.27 -8.01 21.97
C GLY A 272 10.57 -6.86 21.28
N GLY A 273 9.88 -6.06 22.06
CA GLY A 273 9.17 -4.87 21.63
C GLY A 273 9.18 -3.75 22.67
N GLU A 274 9.02 -2.53 22.19
CA GLU A 274 8.96 -1.33 23.02
C GLU A 274 7.72 -0.51 22.62
N VAL A 275 7.02 0.02 23.60
CA VAL A 275 5.85 0.90 23.41
C VAL A 275 6.21 2.31 23.85
N ALA A 276 5.79 3.30 23.11
CA ALA A 276 5.84 4.70 23.49
C ALA A 276 4.52 5.40 23.13
N LEU A 277 4.17 6.48 23.83
CA LEU A 277 3.09 7.34 23.35
C LEU A 277 3.47 7.92 21.99
N ALA A 278 2.54 7.92 21.06
CA ALA A 278 2.72 8.62 19.79
C ALA A 278 2.96 10.10 20.06
N GLY A 279 3.93 10.68 19.37
CA GLY A 279 4.12 12.14 19.40
C GLY A 279 2.89 12.89 18.86
N PRO A 280 2.87 14.22 18.94
CA PRO A 280 1.76 15.01 18.41
C PRO A 280 1.48 14.62 16.95
N ASP A 281 0.23 14.26 16.66
CA ASP A 281 -0.18 13.92 15.29
C ASP A 281 -0.09 15.17 14.42
N ARG A 282 0.87 15.16 13.50
CA ARG A 282 1.10 16.24 12.54
C ARG A 282 0.51 15.91 11.16
N ALA A 283 -0.15 14.76 11.03
CA ALA A 283 -0.76 14.37 9.78
C ALA A 283 -1.93 15.29 9.43
N VAL A 284 -2.05 15.56 8.16
CA VAL A 284 -3.23 16.26 7.62
C VAL A 284 -4.33 15.20 7.43
N ARG A 285 -5.56 15.50 7.84
CA ARG A 285 -6.67 14.54 7.84
C ARG A 285 -7.79 14.95 6.90
N GLU A 286 -8.64 13.99 6.51
CA GLU A 286 -9.85 14.23 5.71
C GLU A 286 -9.51 14.90 4.37
N ILE A 287 -8.50 14.41 3.67
CA ILE A 287 -8.11 14.90 2.33
C ILE A 287 -8.51 13.88 1.27
N GLY A 288 -9.14 14.37 0.20
CA GLY A 288 -9.52 13.58 -0.96
C GLY A 288 -9.06 14.15 -2.29
N VAL A 289 -8.77 13.25 -3.24
CA VAL A 289 -8.62 13.57 -4.66
C VAL A 289 -9.49 12.60 -5.43
N GLU A 290 -10.42 13.12 -6.24
CA GLU A 290 -11.43 12.26 -6.84
C GLU A 290 -11.98 12.76 -8.17
N ASN A 291 -12.51 11.81 -8.98
CA ASN A 291 -13.24 12.07 -10.22
C ASN A 291 -12.45 12.90 -11.25
N LEU A 292 -11.17 12.63 -11.44
CA LEU A 292 -10.34 13.37 -12.39
C LEU A 292 -9.30 12.48 -13.09
N ARG A 293 -8.76 13.01 -14.18
CA ARG A 293 -7.65 12.44 -14.93
C ARG A 293 -6.42 13.34 -14.82
N GLY A 294 -5.25 12.75 -14.69
CA GLY A 294 -3.97 13.39 -14.95
C GLY A 294 -3.34 12.83 -16.22
N ASP A 295 -2.81 13.70 -17.07
CA ASP A 295 -2.06 13.31 -18.27
C ASP A 295 -0.74 14.07 -18.28
N SER A 296 0.38 13.38 -18.45
CA SER A 296 1.71 14.02 -18.45
C SER A 296 2.21 14.23 -19.87
N GLU A 297 2.56 15.47 -20.22
CA GLU A 297 3.30 15.74 -21.44
C GLU A 297 4.71 15.16 -21.35
N PHE A 298 5.25 14.67 -22.46
CA PHE A 298 6.59 14.09 -22.56
C PHE A 298 7.16 14.30 -23.96
N THR A 299 8.48 14.16 -24.10
CA THR A 299 9.21 14.39 -25.36
C THR A 299 9.68 13.11 -26.05
N SER A 300 9.80 12.01 -25.29
CA SER A 300 10.19 10.69 -25.82
C SER A 300 9.70 9.58 -24.89
N GLN A 301 9.70 8.34 -25.36
CA GLN A 301 9.26 7.16 -24.60
C GLN A 301 10.12 6.88 -23.35
N THR A 302 11.30 7.49 -23.25
CA THR A 302 12.23 7.37 -22.12
C THR A 302 12.47 8.71 -21.43
N ASP A 303 11.62 9.69 -21.66
CA ASP A 303 11.70 10.99 -20.99
C ASP A 303 11.53 10.80 -19.48
N GLU A 304 12.32 11.52 -18.70
CA GLU A 304 12.25 11.55 -17.24
C GLU A 304 12.11 12.98 -16.69
N LYS A 305 12.00 13.98 -17.58
CA LYS A 305 11.81 15.38 -17.20
C LYS A 305 10.38 15.83 -17.41
N HIS A 306 9.43 15.12 -16.80
CA HIS A 306 8.02 15.42 -16.92
C HIS A 306 7.26 15.05 -15.63
N GLY A 307 5.91 15.00 -15.65
CA GLY A 307 5.11 14.57 -14.51
C GLY A 307 5.49 13.18 -14.01
N TRP A 308 5.88 13.08 -12.73
CA TRP A 308 6.41 11.85 -12.17
C TRP A 308 5.38 11.06 -11.38
N VAL A 309 4.66 11.73 -10.50
CA VAL A 309 3.57 11.18 -9.68
C VAL A 309 2.32 12.02 -9.90
N LEU A 310 1.16 11.38 -10.08
CA LEU A 310 -0.08 12.15 -10.17
C LEU A 310 -0.53 12.62 -8.79
N VAL A 311 -0.69 11.70 -7.81
CA VAL A 311 -1.09 12.03 -6.44
C VAL A 311 -0.08 11.46 -5.45
N GLU A 312 0.50 12.32 -4.62
CA GLU A 312 1.40 11.94 -3.53
C GLU A 312 0.79 12.29 -2.17
N PHE A 313 0.69 11.29 -1.29
CA PHE A 313 0.29 11.47 0.09
C PHE A 313 1.50 11.53 1.01
N ALA A 314 1.70 12.67 1.68
CA ALA A 314 2.83 12.94 2.56
C ALA A 314 2.33 13.35 3.95
N ALA A 315 2.44 12.46 4.93
CA ALA A 315 1.90 12.65 6.27
C ALA A 315 0.37 12.96 6.25
N VAL A 316 -0.39 12.09 5.62
CA VAL A 316 -1.87 12.12 5.57
C VAL A 316 -2.42 10.98 6.42
N ARG A 317 -3.49 11.27 7.15
CA ARG A 317 -4.30 10.26 7.84
C ARG A 317 -5.76 10.43 7.46
N ASP A 318 -6.47 9.33 7.33
CA ASP A 318 -7.89 9.34 6.95
C ASP A 318 -8.08 10.09 5.61
N GLY A 319 -7.35 9.66 4.58
CA GLY A 319 -7.40 10.24 3.24
C GLY A 319 -7.86 9.25 2.17
N TRP A 320 -8.18 9.76 0.99
CA TRP A 320 -8.59 8.90 -0.13
C TRP A 320 -8.23 9.44 -1.50
N VAL A 321 -8.08 8.50 -2.44
CA VAL A 321 -8.06 8.76 -3.88
C VAL A 321 -9.08 7.82 -4.52
N ARG A 322 -10.10 8.36 -5.19
CA ARG A 322 -11.11 7.53 -5.86
C ARG A 322 -11.42 8.02 -7.27
N GLU A 323 -11.64 7.06 -8.20
CA GLU A 323 -12.01 7.38 -9.58
C GLU A 323 -11.01 8.35 -10.22
N VAL A 324 -9.72 8.03 -10.14
CA VAL A 324 -8.63 8.83 -10.69
C VAL A 324 -7.86 8.03 -11.73
N THR A 325 -7.63 8.62 -12.90
CA THR A 325 -6.81 8.02 -13.96
C THR A 325 -5.51 8.81 -14.14
N ALA A 326 -4.36 8.13 -14.03
CA ALA A 326 -3.05 8.67 -14.39
C ALA A 326 -2.61 8.11 -15.74
N ILE A 327 -2.15 8.98 -16.64
CA ILE A 327 -1.64 8.59 -17.96
C ILE A 327 -0.25 9.22 -18.14
N HIS A 328 0.70 8.44 -18.63
CA HIS A 328 2.05 8.86 -18.99
C HIS A 328 2.92 9.36 -17.82
N PHE A 329 2.49 9.26 -16.56
CA PHE A 329 3.34 9.61 -15.43
C PHE A 329 4.52 8.63 -15.31
N GLY A 330 5.72 9.17 -15.05
CA GLY A 330 6.96 8.37 -15.09
C GLY A 330 7.09 7.36 -13.95
N TYR A 331 6.41 7.60 -12.81
CA TYR A 331 6.53 6.78 -11.61
C TYR A 331 5.18 6.20 -11.15
N SER A 332 4.21 7.03 -10.72
CA SER A 332 3.05 6.51 -10.02
C SER A 332 1.75 7.27 -10.29
N CYS A 333 0.63 6.55 -10.30
CA CYS A 333 -0.70 7.14 -10.13
C CYS A 333 -0.85 7.66 -8.71
N VAL A 334 -0.63 6.80 -7.70
CA VAL A 334 -0.69 7.18 -6.29
C VAL A 334 0.55 6.67 -5.56
N ASN A 335 1.22 7.59 -4.88
CA ASN A 335 2.37 7.32 -4.03
C ASN A 335 2.05 7.68 -2.57
N VAL A 336 2.01 6.70 -1.68
CA VAL A 336 1.71 6.89 -0.25
C VAL A 336 3.00 6.80 0.54
N LEU A 337 3.47 7.94 1.06
CA LEU A 337 4.71 8.01 1.83
C LEU A 337 4.52 7.51 3.28
N ARG A 338 5.60 7.08 3.89
CA ARG A 338 5.70 6.39 5.20
C ARG A 338 4.90 7.01 6.34
N ALA A 339 4.84 8.32 6.43
CA ALA A 339 4.12 9.00 7.50
C ALA A 339 2.60 9.05 7.29
N SER A 340 2.10 8.42 6.21
CA SER A 340 0.67 8.37 5.91
C SER A 340 0.05 7.06 6.39
N ARG A 341 -1.20 7.11 6.84
CA ARG A 341 -1.92 5.92 7.32
C ARG A 341 -3.44 6.05 7.18
N ALA A 342 -4.14 4.92 7.18
CA ALA A 342 -5.59 4.85 7.02
C ALA A 342 -6.07 5.52 5.72
N ILE A 343 -5.48 5.08 4.60
CA ILE A 343 -5.74 5.61 3.27
C ILE A 343 -6.56 4.60 2.46
N THR A 344 -7.56 5.06 1.73
CA THR A 344 -8.25 4.26 0.70
C THR A 344 -7.93 4.80 -0.69
N ILE A 345 -7.52 3.90 -1.58
CA ILE A 345 -7.32 4.15 -3.01
C ILE A 345 -8.25 3.19 -3.75
N GLU A 346 -9.24 3.73 -4.47
CA GLU A 346 -10.24 2.87 -5.11
C GLU A 346 -10.64 3.35 -6.50
N HIS A 347 -10.95 2.38 -7.38
CA HIS A 347 -11.39 2.63 -8.76
C HIS A 347 -10.42 3.54 -9.54
N CYS A 348 -9.12 3.45 -9.22
CA CYS A 348 -8.07 4.23 -9.87
C CYS A 348 -7.40 3.43 -10.98
N THR A 349 -6.92 4.15 -12.00
CA THR A 349 -6.28 3.53 -13.16
C THR A 349 -4.93 4.21 -13.45
N CYS A 350 -3.86 3.42 -13.67
CA CYS A 350 -2.54 3.89 -14.09
C CYS A 350 -2.22 3.33 -15.47
N LEU A 351 -2.00 4.19 -16.46
CA LEU A 351 -1.84 3.79 -17.87
C LEU A 351 -0.54 4.31 -18.45
N ASP A 352 0.11 3.44 -19.19
CA ASP A 352 1.16 3.74 -20.17
C ASP A 352 2.26 4.67 -19.62
N PRO A 353 2.90 4.33 -18.49
CA PRO A 353 3.93 5.18 -17.88
C PRO A 353 5.08 5.46 -18.85
N ILE A 354 5.58 6.70 -18.85
CA ILE A 354 6.69 7.14 -19.69
C ILE A 354 7.93 7.34 -18.83
N SER A 355 8.91 6.48 -19.01
CA SER A 355 10.25 6.55 -18.39
C SER A 355 11.07 5.35 -18.87
N GLN A 356 12.32 5.23 -18.43
CA GLN A 356 13.09 4.01 -18.63
C GLN A 356 12.43 2.84 -17.88
N ILE A 357 12.51 1.63 -18.47
CA ILE A 357 11.97 0.40 -17.84
C ILE A 357 13.04 -0.23 -16.94
N THR A 358 13.53 0.53 -15.97
CA THR A 358 14.57 0.09 -15.02
C THR A 358 14.60 0.96 -13.77
N GLY A 359 15.24 0.49 -12.70
CA GLY A 359 15.40 1.24 -11.44
C GLY A 359 14.06 1.65 -10.81
N GLY A 360 14.05 2.72 -10.04
CA GLY A 360 12.89 3.26 -9.33
C GLY A 360 11.88 3.97 -10.23
N ARG A 361 11.28 3.28 -11.19
CA ARG A 361 10.36 3.83 -12.19
C ARG A 361 9.18 2.92 -12.42
N ARG A 362 8.04 3.51 -12.81
CA ARG A 362 6.81 2.83 -13.21
C ARG A 362 6.24 1.94 -12.09
N TYR A 363 6.08 2.52 -10.89
CA TYR A 363 5.44 1.91 -9.73
C TYR A 363 4.02 2.47 -9.60
N SER A 364 3.05 1.81 -10.23
CA SER A 364 1.71 2.36 -10.45
C SER A 364 0.99 2.76 -9.15
N PHE A 365 1.03 1.91 -8.14
CA PHE A 365 0.52 2.15 -6.80
C PHE A 365 1.59 1.77 -5.78
N ALA A 366 2.28 2.78 -5.26
CA ALA A 366 3.45 2.62 -4.41
C ALA A 366 3.14 2.97 -2.95
N LEU A 367 3.32 2.03 -2.04
CA LEU A 367 2.97 2.18 -0.63
C LEU A 367 4.19 2.08 0.28
N ASP A 368 4.39 3.09 1.10
CA ASP A 368 5.34 3.10 2.23
C ASP A 368 4.61 3.37 3.57
N GLY A 369 3.31 3.66 3.52
CA GLY A 369 2.44 3.89 4.68
C GLY A 369 1.89 2.60 5.29
N GLU A 370 1.09 2.75 6.35
CA GLU A 370 0.40 1.64 7.02
C GLU A 370 -1.12 1.80 6.98
N LEU A 371 -1.85 0.71 7.20
CA LEU A 371 -3.32 0.67 7.21
C LEU A 371 -3.92 1.22 5.90
N THR A 372 -3.27 0.93 4.77
CA THR A 372 -3.69 1.41 3.45
C THR A 372 -4.41 0.32 2.66
N LEU A 373 -5.55 0.68 2.10
CA LEU A 373 -6.36 -0.14 1.21
C LEU A 373 -6.24 0.39 -0.22
N VAL A 374 -5.84 -0.48 -1.15
CA VAL A 374 -5.94 -0.26 -2.60
C VAL A 374 -6.94 -1.28 -3.13
N GLN A 375 -8.06 -0.83 -3.69
CA GLN A 375 -9.10 -1.73 -4.15
C GLN A 375 -9.67 -1.33 -5.51
N HIS A 376 -10.03 -2.35 -6.31
CA HIS A 376 -10.64 -2.18 -7.64
C HIS A 376 -9.81 -1.27 -8.55
N CYS A 377 -8.48 -1.35 -8.42
CA CYS A 377 -7.55 -0.53 -9.18
C CYS A 377 -6.95 -1.30 -10.36
N ARG A 378 -6.63 -0.58 -11.43
CA ARG A 378 -6.04 -1.13 -12.63
C ARG A 378 -4.73 -0.44 -12.99
N ALA A 379 -3.75 -1.22 -13.44
CA ALA A 379 -2.51 -0.72 -14.01
C ALA A 379 -2.25 -1.35 -15.37
N ARG A 380 -1.61 -0.62 -16.30
CA ARG A 380 -1.15 -1.15 -17.58
C ARG A 380 0.18 -0.55 -17.98
N GLY A 381 1.11 -1.41 -18.43
CA GLY A 381 2.43 -0.99 -18.90
C GLY A 381 3.38 -0.55 -17.80
N GLY A 382 3.04 -0.84 -16.55
CA GLY A 382 3.90 -0.57 -15.40
C GLY A 382 5.08 -1.53 -15.29
N ARG A 383 5.90 -1.32 -14.28
CA ARG A 383 7.03 -2.20 -13.98
C ARG A 383 6.81 -2.92 -12.64
N HIS A 384 6.42 -2.20 -11.60
CA HIS A 384 6.02 -2.73 -10.31
C HIS A 384 4.69 -2.07 -9.92
N ASP A 385 3.57 -2.74 -10.19
CA ASP A 385 2.28 -2.05 -10.17
C ASP A 385 1.65 -1.96 -8.78
N PHE A 386 1.67 -3.04 -8.00
CA PHE A 386 1.16 -3.10 -6.62
C PHE A 386 2.31 -3.38 -5.68
N VAL A 387 2.94 -2.32 -5.16
CA VAL A 387 4.27 -2.43 -4.56
C VAL A 387 4.34 -1.85 -3.14
N MET A 388 5.07 -2.57 -2.28
CA MET A 388 5.41 -2.12 -0.92
C MET A 388 6.89 -1.76 -0.83
N HIS A 389 7.18 -0.68 -0.13
CA HIS A 389 8.55 -0.21 0.11
C HIS A 389 9.17 -0.76 1.41
N SER A 390 10.44 -0.40 1.65
CA SER A 390 11.27 -0.86 2.77
C SER A 390 10.60 -0.63 4.12
N THR A 391 10.56 -1.66 4.98
CA THR A 391 10.03 -1.62 6.34
C THR A 391 8.63 -1.01 6.47
N ALA A 392 7.86 -1.01 5.36
CA ALA A 392 6.48 -0.57 5.41
C ALA A 392 5.71 -1.47 6.38
N ALA A 393 5.17 -0.86 7.42
CA ALA A 393 4.42 -1.58 8.44
C ALA A 393 2.99 -1.83 7.99
N GLY A 394 2.54 -3.07 8.14
CA GLY A 394 1.15 -3.42 7.89
C GLY A 394 0.25 -3.31 9.13
N PRO A 395 -1.00 -3.77 8.99
CA PRO A 395 -1.56 -4.39 7.81
C PRO A 395 -1.81 -3.41 6.65
N ASN A 396 -1.63 -3.89 5.41
CA ASN A 396 -2.01 -3.19 4.18
C ASN A 396 -2.71 -4.19 3.25
N VAL A 397 -3.54 -3.71 2.33
CA VAL A 397 -4.32 -4.58 1.43
C VAL A 397 -4.32 -4.05 0.01
N PHE A 398 -4.06 -4.95 -0.96
CA PHE A 398 -4.45 -4.79 -2.35
C PHE A 398 -5.58 -5.78 -2.61
N PHE A 399 -6.76 -5.28 -2.94
CA PHE A 399 -7.97 -6.07 -3.12
C PHE A 399 -8.60 -5.87 -4.50
N ASP A 400 -8.86 -6.97 -5.21
CA ASP A 400 -9.48 -6.97 -6.55
C ASP A 400 -8.80 -5.99 -7.50
N CYS A 401 -7.49 -6.15 -7.67
CA CYS A 401 -6.64 -5.29 -8.47
C CYS A 401 -6.07 -6.03 -9.69
N LEU A 402 -5.93 -5.33 -10.81
CA LEU A 402 -5.46 -5.88 -12.08
C LEU A 402 -4.28 -5.10 -12.62
N ALA A 403 -3.17 -5.79 -12.90
CA ALA A 403 -2.03 -5.25 -13.64
C ALA A 403 -1.81 -6.05 -14.93
N GLU A 404 -1.80 -5.34 -16.05
CA GLU A 404 -1.65 -5.90 -17.40
C GLU A 404 -0.43 -5.30 -18.11
N ASP A 405 0.11 -6.03 -19.06
CA ASP A 405 1.28 -5.63 -19.85
C ASP A 405 2.48 -5.21 -18.96
N VAL A 406 2.64 -5.92 -17.81
CA VAL A 406 3.65 -5.55 -16.81
C VAL A 406 5.06 -5.96 -17.25
N HIS A 407 6.06 -5.20 -16.84
CA HIS A 407 7.46 -5.42 -17.22
C HIS A 407 8.31 -6.09 -16.13
N ALA A 408 7.79 -6.22 -14.90
CA ALA A 408 8.46 -6.90 -13.78
C ALA A 408 7.43 -7.41 -12.75
N ASP A 409 7.84 -7.57 -11.48
CA ASP A 409 7.01 -8.14 -10.43
C ASP A 409 6.26 -7.08 -9.60
N SER A 410 5.00 -7.36 -9.28
CA SER A 410 4.29 -6.78 -8.14
C SER A 410 4.67 -7.51 -6.85
N GLY A 411 4.39 -6.90 -5.70
CA GLY A 411 4.73 -7.48 -4.40
C GLY A 411 5.61 -6.57 -3.55
N PRO A 412 6.15 -7.08 -2.43
CA PRO A 412 7.14 -6.35 -1.64
C PRO A 412 8.41 -6.14 -2.45
N HIS A 413 8.88 -4.88 -2.52
CA HIS A 413 10.01 -4.57 -3.39
C HIS A 413 11.35 -4.78 -2.70
N HIS A 414 11.51 -4.34 -1.46
CA HIS A 414 12.77 -4.46 -0.73
C HIS A 414 12.60 -4.32 0.78
N ARG A 415 13.52 -4.95 1.49
CA ARG A 415 13.93 -4.69 2.87
C ARG A 415 12.78 -4.74 3.89
N TRP A 416 12.14 -5.91 3.97
CA TRP A 416 11.28 -6.29 5.08
C TRP A 416 10.01 -5.47 5.26
N SER A 417 9.21 -5.31 4.21
CA SER A 417 7.81 -4.90 4.41
C SER A 417 7.02 -6.05 5.05
N VAL A 418 6.05 -5.74 5.91
CA VAL A 418 5.37 -6.77 6.70
C VAL A 418 3.84 -6.68 6.61
N GLY A 419 3.19 -7.86 6.60
CA GLY A 419 1.75 -7.98 6.77
C GLY A 419 0.94 -7.31 5.66
N VAL A 420 1.14 -7.75 4.42
CA VAL A 420 0.33 -7.31 3.28
C VAL A 420 -0.56 -8.46 2.81
N LEU A 421 -1.79 -8.16 2.52
CA LEU A 421 -2.71 -9.06 1.84
C LEU A 421 -2.87 -8.63 0.38
N TYR A 422 -2.52 -9.52 -0.52
CA TYR A 422 -2.89 -9.49 -1.92
C TYR A 422 -4.10 -10.40 -2.07
N ASP A 423 -5.28 -9.83 -2.24
CA ASP A 423 -6.57 -10.52 -2.27
C ASP A 423 -7.20 -10.37 -3.66
N ASN A 424 -7.30 -11.48 -4.39
CA ASN A 424 -7.79 -11.46 -5.78
C ASN A 424 -7.00 -10.52 -6.72
N VAL A 425 -5.68 -10.43 -6.53
CA VAL A 425 -4.83 -9.61 -7.39
C VAL A 425 -4.41 -10.41 -8.62
N THR A 426 -4.53 -9.81 -9.80
CA THR A 426 -4.09 -10.38 -11.07
C THR A 426 -2.92 -9.59 -11.65
N VAL A 427 -1.82 -10.28 -12.05
CA VAL A 427 -0.61 -9.66 -12.60
C VAL A 427 -0.15 -10.44 -13.84
N MET A 428 -0.28 -9.84 -15.03
CA MET A 428 -0.03 -10.52 -16.30
C MET A 428 0.94 -9.74 -17.19
N PRO A 429 1.92 -10.41 -17.83
CA PRO A 429 2.80 -9.81 -18.82
C PRO A 429 2.04 -9.46 -20.12
N PRO A 430 2.68 -8.71 -21.05
CA PRO A 430 2.16 -8.58 -22.40
C PRO A 430 1.89 -9.94 -23.04
N PRO A 431 0.80 -10.11 -23.81
CA PRO A 431 0.42 -11.40 -24.40
C PRO A 431 1.47 -11.99 -25.37
N ASP A 432 2.30 -11.14 -25.96
CA ASP A 432 3.36 -11.50 -26.91
C ASP A 432 4.76 -11.60 -26.27
N ALA A 433 4.86 -11.48 -24.96
CA ALA A 433 6.11 -11.56 -24.22
C ALA A 433 6.76 -12.95 -24.39
N LYS A 434 7.95 -13.00 -25.02
CA LYS A 434 8.63 -14.26 -25.37
C LYS A 434 9.28 -15.00 -24.21
N ASN A 435 9.49 -14.39 -23.08
CA ASN A 435 10.06 -15.00 -21.88
C ASN A 435 9.88 -14.06 -20.67
N PRO A 436 8.69 -14.00 -20.11
CA PRO A 436 8.35 -13.03 -19.07
C PRO A 436 8.85 -13.44 -17.67
N LYS A 437 10.11 -13.93 -17.58
CA LYS A 437 10.70 -14.28 -16.28
C LYS A 437 10.74 -13.09 -15.34
N GLY A 438 10.38 -13.33 -14.09
CA GLY A 438 10.34 -12.31 -13.06
C GLY A 438 9.15 -11.35 -13.18
N VAL A 439 8.17 -11.67 -14.03
CA VAL A 439 6.94 -10.89 -14.18
C VAL A 439 5.80 -11.62 -13.48
N GLY A 440 5.24 -11.01 -12.44
CA GLY A 440 4.15 -11.64 -11.71
C GLY A 440 3.95 -11.06 -10.31
N LEU A 441 3.58 -11.90 -9.35
CA LEU A 441 3.43 -11.55 -7.95
C LEU A 441 4.47 -12.30 -7.11
N ASN A 442 5.53 -11.61 -6.68
CA ASN A 442 6.68 -12.23 -6.03
C ASN A 442 6.89 -11.73 -4.61
N ILE A 443 6.99 -12.66 -3.66
CA ILE A 443 7.25 -12.44 -2.23
C ILE A 443 8.50 -13.26 -1.88
N ARG A 444 9.69 -12.65 -2.01
CA ARG A 444 10.93 -13.41 -2.01
C ARG A 444 12.13 -12.66 -1.43
N ASN A 445 13.23 -13.38 -1.26
CA ASN A 445 14.53 -12.77 -1.07
C ASN A 445 15.05 -12.24 -2.42
N ARG A 446 15.23 -10.95 -2.52
CA ARG A 446 15.80 -10.28 -3.71
C ARG A 446 17.33 -10.15 -3.64
N GLY A 447 17.95 -10.63 -2.56
CA GLY A 447 19.39 -10.71 -2.39
C GLY A 447 20.11 -9.40 -2.68
N ASN A 448 21.07 -9.44 -3.59
CA ASN A 448 21.87 -8.28 -3.99
C ASN A 448 21.24 -7.41 -5.09
N SER A 449 19.95 -7.60 -5.42
CA SER A 449 19.24 -6.71 -6.35
C SER A 449 19.27 -5.25 -5.85
N GLY A 450 19.23 -4.28 -6.75
CA GLY A 450 19.39 -2.87 -6.39
C GLY A 450 20.66 -2.63 -5.58
N THR A 451 20.57 -1.98 -4.44
CA THR A 451 21.69 -1.77 -3.49
C THR A 451 21.72 -2.80 -2.35
N GLY A 452 21.17 -4.00 -2.55
CA GLY A 452 21.03 -5.03 -1.51
C GLY A 452 19.61 -5.06 -0.94
N HIS A 453 18.66 -5.50 -1.77
CA HIS A 453 17.24 -5.53 -1.38
C HIS A 453 16.97 -6.54 -0.26
N GLY A 454 17.69 -7.67 -0.26
CA GLY A 454 17.53 -8.71 0.74
C GLY A 454 16.12 -9.31 0.76
N TRP A 455 15.69 -9.79 1.91
CA TRP A 455 14.32 -10.23 2.14
C TRP A 455 13.34 -9.08 1.93
N ALA A 456 12.51 -9.17 0.90
CA ALA A 456 11.64 -8.07 0.51
C ALA A 456 10.40 -7.98 1.40
N GLY A 457 9.81 -9.12 1.77
CA GLY A 457 8.60 -9.14 2.58
C GLY A 457 8.49 -10.33 3.51
N ALA A 458 7.76 -10.13 4.62
CA ALA A 458 7.46 -11.14 5.63
C ALA A 458 6.01 -11.05 6.09
N ASN A 459 5.44 -12.21 6.46
CA ASN A 459 4.05 -12.33 6.88
C ASN A 459 3.06 -11.77 5.84
N GLN A 460 3.38 -12.02 4.57
CA GLN A 460 2.59 -11.62 3.40
C GLN A 460 1.62 -12.74 3.03
N VAL A 461 0.44 -12.38 2.57
CA VAL A 461 -0.60 -13.33 2.16
C VAL A 461 -1.03 -13.02 0.72
N ALA A 462 -0.89 -13.99 -0.17
CA ALA A 462 -1.55 -14.01 -1.47
C ALA A 462 -2.78 -14.92 -1.38
N TRP A 463 -3.97 -14.35 -1.55
CA TRP A 463 -5.25 -15.05 -1.43
C TRP A 463 -6.00 -15.00 -2.75
N ASN A 464 -6.25 -16.17 -3.35
CA ASN A 464 -6.96 -16.31 -4.64
C ASN A 464 -6.36 -15.45 -5.78
N CYS A 465 -5.06 -15.16 -5.72
CA CYS A 465 -4.37 -14.35 -6.73
C CYS A 465 -4.10 -15.13 -8.02
N GLN A 466 -3.93 -14.39 -9.11
CA GLN A 466 -3.51 -14.92 -10.38
C GLN A 466 -2.31 -14.16 -10.94
N ALA A 467 -1.27 -14.87 -11.41
CA ALA A 467 -0.10 -14.25 -12.00
C ALA A 467 0.52 -15.15 -13.09
N TYR A 468 1.40 -14.59 -13.90
CA TYR A 468 2.23 -15.42 -14.77
C TYR A 468 3.28 -16.18 -13.94
N GLU A 469 4.05 -15.49 -13.10
CA GLU A 469 4.98 -16.08 -12.14
C GLU A 469 4.57 -15.73 -10.72
N MET A 470 4.60 -16.70 -9.83
CA MET A 470 4.49 -16.51 -8.39
C MET A 470 5.67 -17.17 -7.69
N ARG A 471 6.51 -16.37 -7.06
CA ARG A 471 7.61 -16.87 -6.23
C ARG A 471 7.39 -16.46 -4.79
N ILE A 472 7.06 -17.44 -3.95
CA ILE A 472 6.72 -17.25 -2.55
C ILE A 472 7.77 -17.97 -1.70
N GLU A 473 8.67 -17.19 -1.08
CA GLU A 473 9.75 -17.72 -0.24
C GLU A 473 9.49 -17.42 1.23
N GLN A 474 10.00 -18.29 2.10
CA GLN A 474 9.87 -18.18 3.54
C GLN A 474 11.14 -17.59 4.17
N PRO A 475 11.07 -16.39 4.80
CA PRO A 475 12.17 -15.90 5.59
C PRO A 475 12.41 -16.76 6.84
N PRO A 476 13.65 -16.89 7.34
CA PRO A 476 13.94 -17.71 8.52
C PRO A 476 13.12 -17.43 9.78
N THR A 477 12.60 -16.20 9.93
CA THR A 477 11.89 -15.75 11.15
C THR A 477 10.43 -15.35 10.88
N ALA A 478 9.87 -15.75 9.73
CA ALA A 478 8.51 -15.36 9.34
C ALA A 478 7.92 -16.36 8.35
N GLN A 479 6.62 -16.25 8.10
CA GLN A 479 5.90 -17.04 7.12
C GLN A 479 5.34 -16.14 6.02
N ASN A 480 5.36 -16.63 4.76
CA ASN A 480 4.59 -16.07 3.66
C ASN A 480 3.65 -17.14 3.11
N TRP A 481 2.43 -16.75 2.71
CA TRP A 481 1.38 -17.66 2.27
C TRP A 481 0.92 -17.38 0.85
N ALA A 482 0.66 -18.44 0.08
CA ALA A 482 -0.07 -18.43 -1.18
C ALA A 482 -1.22 -19.45 -1.08
N ILE A 483 -2.46 -18.98 -1.00
CA ILE A 483 -3.65 -19.77 -0.75
C ILE A 483 -4.65 -19.56 -1.88
N GLY A 484 -5.09 -20.63 -2.54
CA GLY A 484 -6.03 -20.58 -3.66
C GLY A 484 -5.50 -19.95 -4.94
N CYS A 485 -4.19 -19.71 -5.01
CA CYS A 485 -3.55 -18.96 -6.09
C CYS A 485 -3.34 -19.79 -7.36
N ARG A 486 -3.20 -19.08 -8.50
CA ARG A 486 -2.92 -19.66 -9.81
C ARG A 486 -1.73 -18.95 -10.45
N ALA A 487 -0.81 -19.72 -11.03
CA ALA A 487 0.31 -19.19 -11.81
C ALA A 487 0.73 -20.17 -12.90
N VAL A 488 1.32 -19.66 -13.98
CA VAL A 488 1.96 -20.49 -15.00
C VAL A 488 3.27 -21.06 -14.46
N VAL A 489 4.02 -20.24 -13.74
CA VAL A 489 5.25 -20.62 -13.03
C VAL A 489 5.07 -20.34 -11.55
N HIS A 490 5.34 -21.32 -10.68
CA HIS A 490 5.32 -21.13 -9.23
C HIS A 490 6.57 -21.74 -8.60
N GLU A 491 7.17 -21.02 -7.68
CA GLU A 491 8.42 -21.37 -7.02
C GLU A 491 8.43 -20.87 -5.56
N GLY A 492 9.38 -21.40 -4.79
CA GLY A 492 9.68 -20.96 -3.42
C GLY A 492 9.14 -21.92 -2.37
N ASP A 493 9.71 -21.80 -1.17
CA ASP A 493 9.49 -22.63 0.01
C ASP A 493 8.48 -22.02 1.00
N GLY A 494 7.77 -20.97 0.60
CA GLY A 494 6.65 -20.42 1.35
C GLY A 494 5.50 -21.42 1.48
N TYR A 495 4.48 -21.08 2.24
CA TYR A 495 3.32 -21.94 2.42
C TYR A 495 2.39 -21.87 1.20
N TRP A 496 2.15 -23.01 0.57
CA TRP A 496 1.26 -23.16 -0.57
C TRP A 496 0.05 -24.02 -0.21
N GLU A 497 -1.15 -23.54 -0.51
CA GLU A 497 -2.39 -24.27 -0.29
C GLU A 497 -3.34 -24.11 -1.48
N SER A 498 -4.00 -25.21 -1.88
CA SER A 498 -5.01 -25.23 -2.95
C SER A 498 -4.54 -24.57 -4.26
N PHE A 499 -3.26 -24.77 -4.64
CA PHE A 499 -2.72 -24.21 -5.87
C PHE A 499 -3.56 -24.60 -7.09
N GLY A 500 -3.93 -23.62 -7.91
CA GLY A 500 -4.79 -23.79 -9.08
C GLY A 500 -6.30 -23.82 -8.78
N LYS A 501 -6.70 -23.84 -7.50
CA LYS A 501 -8.12 -23.91 -7.08
C LYS A 501 -8.42 -22.81 -6.07
N PRO A 502 -9.20 -21.77 -6.43
CA PRO A 502 -9.60 -20.74 -5.47
C PRO A 502 -10.31 -21.34 -4.25
N VAL A 503 -10.10 -20.72 -3.10
CA VAL A 503 -10.67 -21.15 -1.81
C VAL A 503 -11.78 -20.21 -1.36
N GLU A 504 -12.62 -20.70 -0.43
CA GLU A 504 -13.53 -19.86 0.33
C GLU A 504 -12.93 -19.46 1.70
N PRO A 505 -13.19 -18.20 2.14
CA PRO A 505 -14.02 -17.18 1.49
C PRO A 505 -13.37 -16.65 0.20
N SER A 506 -14.19 -16.32 -0.80
CA SER A 506 -13.73 -15.81 -2.12
C SER A 506 -12.85 -14.56 -2.01
N SER A 507 -13.03 -13.76 -0.98
CA SER A 507 -12.13 -12.68 -0.54
C SER A 507 -11.95 -12.76 0.97
N LEU A 508 -10.69 -12.85 1.38
CA LEU A 508 -10.33 -12.83 2.80
C LEU A 508 -10.61 -11.46 3.43
N TYR A 509 -10.22 -10.38 2.74
CA TYR A 509 -10.44 -9.00 3.22
C TYR A 509 -11.94 -8.72 3.41
N ALA A 510 -12.76 -9.01 2.41
CA ALA A 510 -14.19 -8.76 2.47
C ALA A 510 -14.87 -9.58 3.58
N ALA A 511 -14.46 -10.83 3.80
CA ALA A 511 -14.99 -11.67 4.86
C ALA A 511 -14.60 -11.14 6.25
N GLN A 512 -13.34 -10.77 6.45
CA GLN A 512 -12.85 -10.16 7.70
C GLN A 512 -13.54 -8.83 8.00
N LEU A 513 -13.71 -7.98 6.98
CA LEU A 513 -14.37 -6.69 7.12
C LEU A 513 -15.83 -6.85 7.52
N ARG A 514 -16.56 -7.75 6.83
CA ARG A 514 -17.96 -8.05 7.15
C ARG A 514 -18.10 -8.53 8.59
N GLU A 515 -17.29 -9.52 9.00
CA GLU A 515 -17.36 -10.02 10.36
C GLU A 515 -17.11 -8.93 11.42
N ARG A 516 -16.23 -7.97 11.16
CA ARG A 516 -15.95 -6.87 12.08
C ARG A 516 -17.07 -5.83 12.12
N VAL A 517 -17.66 -5.50 10.98
CA VAL A 517 -18.70 -4.45 10.88
C VAL A 517 -20.06 -4.95 11.36
N ASP A 518 -20.36 -6.26 11.20
CA ASP A 518 -21.62 -6.86 11.63
C ASP A 518 -21.63 -7.20 13.14
N ARG A 519 -20.53 -7.00 13.87
CA ARG A 519 -20.45 -7.12 15.34
C ARG A 519 -20.94 -5.85 16.04
#